data_47faea3e2b4cfc576da1616b5a942918
#
_entry.id   47faea3e2b4cfc576da1616b5a942918
#
_cell.length_a   1.000
_cell.length_b   1.000
_cell.length_c   1.000
_cell.angle_alpha   90.00
_cell.angle_beta   90.00
_cell.angle_gamma   90.00
#
_symmetry.space_group_name_H-M   'P 1'
#
loop_
_entity.id
_entity.type
_entity.pdbx_description
1 polymer ?
#
loop_
_entity_poly.entity_id
_entity_poly.type
_entity_poly.pdbx_seq_one_letter_code
_entity_poly.pdbx_strand_id
1 'polypeptide(L)'
;TKHVEGKAAEILSRCPEDIPVYTAELDVLTQLTGFKLTRGMLCAMRRPALKSVAEICTNARRIAVLENVMNPTNIGAIFRSAAALGMDAVLLTAAGSDPLYRRAARVSMGNVFLVPWTYLPEGESWPDLLHDLGFRTVALALREDSLALNDPRLLAEPKLAMVLGTEGDGLASSTIASCDYTVKIPMSHGVDSLNVAAASAVAFYQLALLNG
;
A
#
# COMPACT_ATOMS: atom_id res chain seq x y z
N THR A 1 -30.58 -17.97 0.92
CA THR A 1 -30.50 -18.91 -0.23
C THR A 1 -30.14 -18.20 -1.53
N LYS A 2 -30.71 -17.04 -1.87
CA LYS A 2 -30.40 -16.31 -3.13
C LYS A 2 -28.94 -15.92 -3.34
N HIS A 3 -28.10 -15.88 -2.29
CA HIS A 3 -26.71 -15.50 -2.39
C HIS A 3 -25.73 -16.69 -2.50
N VAL A 4 -26.19 -17.90 -2.23
CA VAL A 4 -25.41 -19.12 -2.43
C VAL A 4 -25.48 -19.60 -3.88
N GLU A 5 -26.51 -19.19 -4.60
CA GLU A 5 -26.72 -19.39 -6.02
C GLU A 5 -26.11 -18.21 -6.79
N GLY A 6 -25.14 -18.39 -7.65
CA GLY A 6 -24.48 -17.35 -8.43
C GLY A 6 -23.02 -17.14 -8.05
N LYS A 7 -22.56 -15.89 -7.91
CA LYS A 7 -21.14 -15.58 -7.62
C LYS A 7 -20.58 -16.27 -6.38
N ALA A 8 -21.40 -16.49 -5.34
CA ALA A 8 -20.96 -17.22 -4.16
C ALA A 8 -20.74 -18.70 -4.46
N ALA A 9 -21.59 -19.32 -5.26
CA ALA A 9 -21.42 -20.71 -5.69
C ALA A 9 -20.12 -20.88 -6.51
N GLU A 10 -19.81 -19.94 -7.41
CA GLU A 10 -18.56 -19.94 -8.18
C GLU A 10 -17.33 -19.83 -7.27
N ILE A 11 -17.37 -18.98 -6.23
CA ILE A 11 -16.28 -18.87 -5.28
C ILE A 11 -16.15 -20.14 -4.45
N LEU A 12 -17.26 -20.68 -3.95
CA LEU A 12 -17.28 -21.89 -3.14
C LEU A 12 -16.80 -23.12 -3.92
N SER A 13 -17.10 -23.23 -5.22
CA SER A 13 -16.61 -24.33 -6.06
C SER A 13 -15.09 -24.38 -6.21
N ARG A 14 -14.40 -23.30 -5.90
CA ARG A 14 -12.92 -23.19 -5.90
C ARG A 14 -12.30 -23.42 -4.52
N CYS A 15 -13.12 -23.53 -3.49
CA CYS A 15 -12.65 -23.78 -2.14
C CYS A 15 -12.49 -25.27 -1.89
N PRO A 16 -11.60 -25.70 -0.96
CA PRO A 16 -11.57 -27.08 -0.47
C PRO A 16 -12.95 -27.51 0.07
N GLU A 17 -13.29 -28.78 -0.11
CA GLU A 17 -14.61 -29.31 0.24
C GLU A 17 -14.90 -29.29 1.76
N ASP A 18 -13.85 -29.27 2.58
CA ASP A 18 -13.92 -29.24 4.05
C ASP A 18 -14.08 -27.85 4.65
N ILE A 19 -14.15 -26.79 3.80
CA ILE A 19 -14.38 -25.42 4.33
C ILE A 19 -15.78 -25.30 4.91
N PRO A 20 -15.93 -24.91 6.19
CA PRO A 20 -17.23 -24.72 6.78
C PRO A 20 -17.94 -23.52 6.17
N VAL A 21 -19.14 -23.74 5.64
CA VAL A 21 -20.02 -22.72 5.06
C VAL A 21 -21.27 -22.59 5.92
N TYR A 22 -21.43 -21.42 6.53
CA TYR A 22 -22.60 -21.09 7.35
C TYR A 22 -23.56 -20.17 6.58
N THR A 23 -24.84 -20.47 6.61
CA THR A 23 -25.87 -19.63 6.01
C THR A 23 -26.85 -19.14 7.09
N ALA A 24 -27.25 -17.89 6.99
CA ALA A 24 -28.26 -17.30 7.87
C ALA A 24 -28.99 -16.17 7.14
N GLU A 25 -30.11 -15.72 7.70
CA GLU A 25 -30.80 -14.54 7.22
C GLU A 25 -29.94 -13.26 7.43
N LEU A 26 -30.19 -12.24 6.62
CA LEU A 26 -29.35 -11.04 6.57
C LEU A 26 -29.31 -10.25 7.89
N ASP A 27 -30.40 -10.25 8.64
CA ASP A 27 -30.49 -9.62 9.95
C ASP A 27 -29.62 -10.33 10.98
N VAL A 28 -29.58 -11.66 10.99
CA VAL A 28 -28.70 -12.47 11.84
C VAL A 28 -27.24 -12.20 11.50
N LEU A 29 -26.89 -12.20 10.22
CA LEU A 29 -25.53 -11.87 9.78
C LEU A 29 -25.14 -10.43 10.15
N THR A 30 -26.06 -9.49 10.08
CA THR A 30 -25.85 -8.09 10.47
C THR A 30 -25.61 -7.97 11.97
N GLN A 31 -26.34 -8.72 12.81
CA GLN A 31 -26.10 -8.77 14.26
C GLN A 31 -24.74 -9.35 14.61
N LEU A 32 -24.35 -10.46 13.96
CA LEU A 32 -23.05 -11.09 14.15
C LEU A 32 -21.87 -10.15 13.81
N THR A 33 -22.02 -9.32 12.78
CA THR A 33 -20.94 -8.46 12.31
C THR A 33 -20.90 -7.09 12.96
N GLY A 34 -21.98 -6.68 13.60
CA GLY A 34 -22.14 -5.34 14.16
C GLY A 34 -22.29 -4.24 13.10
N PHE A 35 -22.50 -4.57 11.84
CA PHE A 35 -22.73 -3.61 10.73
C PHE A 35 -23.59 -4.23 9.63
N LYS A 36 -24.31 -3.38 8.90
CA LYS A 36 -25.17 -3.80 7.79
C LYS A 36 -24.34 -4.37 6.63
N LEU A 37 -24.57 -5.64 6.31
CA LEU A 37 -23.97 -6.30 5.15
C LEU A 37 -24.65 -5.84 3.86
N THR A 38 -23.85 -5.36 2.91
CA THR A 38 -24.36 -4.88 1.61
C THR A 38 -24.25 -5.94 0.51
N ARG A 39 -23.37 -6.94 0.66
CA ARG A 39 -23.10 -7.97 -0.34
C ARG A 39 -23.34 -9.41 0.13
N GLY A 40 -23.78 -9.59 1.37
CA GLY A 40 -24.30 -10.87 1.89
C GLY A 40 -23.28 -12.00 2.11
N MET A 41 -21.98 -11.79 1.90
CA MET A 41 -20.96 -12.81 2.14
C MET A 41 -19.77 -12.25 2.91
N LEU A 42 -19.28 -13.04 3.86
CA LEU A 42 -18.06 -12.78 4.64
C LEU A 42 -17.17 -14.01 4.57
N CYS A 43 -15.86 -13.76 4.51
CA CYS A 43 -14.86 -14.81 4.58
C CYS A 43 -13.89 -14.52 5.73
N ALA A 44 -13.64 -15.50 6.58
CA ALA A 44 -12.52 -15.51 7.51
C ALA A 44 -11.38 -16.31 6.88
N MET A 45 -10.20 -15.70 6.81
CA MET A 45 -9.03 -16.33 6.18
C MET A 45 -7.85 -16.29 7.14
N ARG A 46 -7.03 -17.33 7.12
CA ARG A 46 -5.74 -17.31 7.82
C ARG A 46 -4.81 -16.33 7.11
N ARG A 47 -4.10 -15.52 7.88
CA ARG A 47 -3.06 -14.66 7.33
C ARG A 47 -1.86 -15.52 6.92
N PRO A 48 -1.32 -15.38 5.71
CA PRO A 48 -0.07 -16.02 5.35
C PRO A 48 1.08 -15.41 6.16
N ALA A 49 2.16 -16.15 6.32
CA ALA A 49 3.41 -15.59 6.80
C ALA A 49 3.90 -14.53 5.81
N LEU A 50 4.31 -13.37 6.33
CA LEU A 50 4.91 -12.34 5.50
C LEU A 50 6.33 -12.76 5.08
N LYS A 51 6.68 -12.47 3.84
CA LYS A 51 8.04 -12.63 3.34
C LYS A 51 8.94 -11.54 3.90
N SER A 52 10.24 -11.78 3.94
CA SER A 52 11.23 -10.77 4.29
C SER A 52 11.30 -9.65 3.25
N VAL A 53 11.84 -8.49 3.64
CA VAL A 53 12.08 -7.37 2.72
C VAL A 53 12.95 -7.82 1.55
N ALA A 54 14.03 -8.57 1.81
CA ALA A 54 14.93 -9.07 0.78
C ALA A 54 14.21 -9.96 -0.24
N GLU A 55 13.33 -10.87 0.23
CA GLU A 55 12.58 -11.75 -0.67
C GLU A 55 11.63 -11.00 -1.60
N ILE A 56 10.87 -10.02 -1.09
CA ILE A 56 9.91 -9.27 -1.93
C ILE A 56 10.61 -8.24 -2.83
N CYS A 57 11.81 -7.80 -2.47
CA CYS A 57 12.60 -6.83 -3.22
C CYS A 57 13.58 -7.44 -4.24
N THR A 58 13.70 -8.77 -4.30
CA THR A 58 14.70 -9.47 -5.15
C THR A 58 14.70 -8.97 -6.60
N ASN A 59 13.53 -8.88 -7.23
CA ASN A 59 13.38 -8.42 -8.62
C ASN A 59 12.65 -7.06 -8.70
N ALA A 60 12.42 -6.42 -7.58
CA ALA A 60 11.70 -5.16 -7.53
C ALA A 60 12.59 -4.01 -8.01
N ARG A 61 11.99 -3.09 -8.77
CA ARG A 61 12.63 -1.88 -9.30
C ARG A 61 11.95 -0.60 -8.81
N ARG A 62 10.68 -0.65 -8.53
CA ARG A 62 9.86 0.47 -8.04
C ARG A 62 9.04 0.01 -6.85
N ILE A 63 9.37 0.52 -5.68
CA ILE A 63 8.68 0.17 -4.44
C ILE A 63 8.19 1.42 -3.71
N ALA A 64 7.18 1.25 -2.88
CA ALA A 64 6.72 2.29 -1.97
C ALA A 64 7.06 1.92 -0.52
N VAL A 65 7.47 2.92 0.26
CA VAL A 65 7.67 2.83 1.70
C VAL A 65 6.64 3.74 2.37
N LEU A 66 5.82 3.18 3.24
CA LEU A 66 4.76 3.91 3.96
C LEU A 66 5.19 4.10 5.41
N GLU A 67 5.63 5.31 5.75
CA GLU A 67 6.03 5.66 7.10
C GLU A 67 4.82 6.14 7.89
N ASN A 68 4.39 5.35 8.88
CA ASN A 68 3.34 5.69 9.84
C ASN A 68 2.01 6.16 9.22
N VAL A 69 1.63 5.63 8.07
CA VAL A 69 0.32 5.93 7.47
C VAL A 69 -0.77 5.25 8.28
N MET A 70 -1.47 6.03 9.11
CA MET A 70 -2.41 5.52 10.11
C MET A 70 -3.83 5.28 9.58
N ASN A 71 -4.24 5.99 8.54
CA ASN A 71 -5.60 5.88 8.03
C ASN A 71 -5.76 4.66 7.10
N PRO A 72 -6.56 3.66 7.48
CA PRO A 72 -6.74 2.46 6.66
C PRO A 72 -7.39 2.74 5.29
N THR A 73 -8.10 3.86 5.14
CA THR A 73 -8.62 4.30 3.84
C THR A 73 -7.48 4.70 2.90
N ASN A 74 -6.49 5.42 3.41
CA ASN A 74 -5.32 5.82 2.64
C ASN A 74 -4.45 4.62 2.30
N ILE A 75 -4.20 3.71 3.24
CA ILE A 75 -3.52 2.43 2.95
C ILE A 75 -4.21 1.71 1.79
N GLY A 76 -5.53 1.52 1.86
CA GLY A 76 -6.27 0.84 0.79
C GLY A 76 -6.17 1.54 -0.56
N ALA A 77 -6.26 2.88 -0.58
CA ALA A 77 -6.14 3.67 -1.80
C ALA A 77 -4.72 3.62 -2.38
N ILE A 78 -3.69 3.66 -1.53
CA ILE A 78 -2.29 3.51 -1.96
C ILE A 78 -2.05 2.13 -2.59
N PHE A 79 -2.52 1.04 -1.97
CA PHE A 79 -2.41 -0.30 -2.54
C PHE A 79 -3.13 -0.42 -3.89
N ARG A 80 -4.28 0.23 -4.04
CA ARG A 80 -4.99 0.27 -5.31
C ARG A 80 -4.19 1.01 -6.39
N SER A 81 -3.60 2.15 -6.06
CA SER A 81 -2.73 2.91 -6.96
C SER A 81 -1.45 2.14 -7.27
N ALA A 82 -0.83 1.49 -6.28
CA ALA A 82 0.36 0.68 -6.46
C ALA A 82 0.14 -0.46 -7.46
N ALA A 83 -0.98 -1.19 -7.32
CA ALA A 83 -1.34 -2.25 -8.27
C ALA A 83 -1.61 -1.70 -9.68
N ALA A 84 -2.35 -0.61 -9.79
CA ALA A 84 -2.73 -0.02 -11.07
C ALA A 84 -1.54 0.60 -11.82
N LEU A 85 -0.55 1.09 -11.10
CA LEU A 85 0.59 1.84 -11.64
C LEU A 85 1.91 1.04 -11.59
N GLY A 86 1.82 -0.29 -11.41
CA GLY A 86 2.95 -1.18 -11.59
C GLY A 86 4.04 -1.07 -10.52
N MET A 87 3.67 -0.76 -9.28
CA MET A 87 4.62 -0.86 -8.16
C MET A 87 4.88 -2.33 -7.83
N ASP A 88 6.14 -2.69 -7.70
CA ASP A 88 6.58 -4.08 -7.47
C ASP A 88 6.33 -4.54 -6.03
N ALA A 89 6.41 -3.63 -5.05
CA ALA A 89 6.19 -3.94 -3.65
C ALA A 89 5.78 -2.68 -2.84
N VAL A 90 5.19 -2.93 -1.67
CA VAL A 90 4.91 -1.91 -0.64
C VAL A 90 5.52 -2.36 0.68
N LEU A 91 6.34 -1.52 1.28
CA LEU A 91 6.91 -1.71 2.61
C LEU A 91 6.22 -0.77 3.61
N LEU A 92 6.01 -1.22 4.82
CA LEU A 92 5.33 -0.43 5.86
C LEU A 92 6.16 -0.40 7.14
N THR A 93 6.14 0.73 7.84
CA THR A 93 6.59 0.75 9.24
C THR A 93 5.52 0.12 10.14
N ALA A 94 5.95 -0.48 11.25
CA ALA A 94 5.05 -1.22 12.16
C ALA A 94 3.94 -0.35 12.78
N ALA A 95 4.19 0.95 12.95
CA ALA A 95 3.21 1.89 13.51
C ALA A 95 2.05 2.23 12.56
N GLY A 96 2.15 1.92 11.27
CA GLY A 96 1.08 2.18 10.29
C GLY A 96 -0.14 1.25 10.44
N SER A 97 -1.23 1.60 9.76
CA SER A 97 -2.41 0.72 9.70
C SER A 97 -2.11 -0.56 8.91
N ASP A 98 -2.68 -1.66 9.41
CA ASP A 98 -2.57 -2.98 8.78
C ASP A 98 -3.29 -3.00 7.41
N PRO A 99 -2.60 -3.37 6.32
CA PRO A 99 -3.21 -3.48 4.99
C PRO A 99 -4.36 -4.48 4.89
N LEU A 100 -4.35 -5.52 5.74
CA LEU A 100 -5.42 -6.51 5.80
C LEU A 100 -6.58 -6.10 6.71
N TYR A 101 -6.50 -4.92 7.35
CA TYR A 101 -7.65 -4.39 8.05
C TYR A 101 -8.83 -4.25 7.08
N ARG A 102 -10.01 -4.67 7.51
CA ARG A 102 -11.19 -4.78 6.64
C ARG A 102 -11.45 -3.55 5.77
N ARG A 103 -11.26 -2.34 6.33
CA ARG A 103 -11.47 -1.09 5.59
C ARG A 103 -10.41 -0.89 4.51
N ALA A 104 -9.15 -1.15 4.81
CA ALA A 104 -8.05 -1.06 3.85
C ALA A 104 -8.24 -2.06 2.71
N ALA A 105 -8.50 -3.33 3.02
CA ALA A 105 -8.76 -4.37 2.02
C ALA A 105 -9.95 -4.03 1.10
N ARG A 106 -11.03 -3.45 1.64
CA ARG A 106 -12.19 -3.02 0.85
C ARG A 106 -11.88 -1.83 -0.06
N VAL A 107 -11.21 -0.80 0.45
CA VAL A 107 -10.83 0.40 -0.32
C VAL A 107 -9.84 0.03 -1.42
N SER A 108 -8.92 -0.88 -1.14
CA SER A 108 -7.99 -1.40 -2.15
C SER A 108 -8.68 -2.21 -3.27
N MET A 109 -9.97 -2.51 -3.14
CA MET A 109 -10.69 -3.42 -4.06
C MET A 109 -10.04 -4.81 -4.18
N GLY A 110 -9.36 -5.27 -3.11
CA GLY A 110 -8.62 -6.52 -3.07
C GLY A 110 -7.18 -6.44 -3.60
N ASN A 111 -6.73 -5.28 -4.09
CA ASN A 111 -5.38 -5.14 -4.63
C ASN A 111 -4.28 -5.33 -3.57
N VAL A 112 -4.61 -5.25 -2.28
CA VAL A 112 -3.71 -5.63 -1.18
C VAL A 112 -3.24 -7.10 -1.26
N PHE A 113 -3.95 -7.96 -1.97
CA PHE A 113 -3.58 -9.35 -2.22
C PHE A 113 -2.78 -9.55 -3.51
N LEU A 114 -2.66 -8.53 -4.35
CA LEU A 114 -1.94 -8.58 -5.62
C LEU A 114 -0.53 -8.01 -5.52
N VAL A 115 -0.36 -6.89 -4.80
CA VAL A 115 0.94 -6.25 -4.61
C VAL A 115 1.66 -6.90 -3.43
N PRO A 116 2.86 -7.44 -3.59
CA PRO A 116 3.67 -7.94 -2.49
C PRO A 116 3.93 -6.85 -1.45
N TRP A 117 3.83 -7.19 -0.16
CA TRP A 117 4.10 -6.25 0.90
C TRP A 117 4.60 -6.94 2.17
N THR A 118 5.34 -6.20 2.99
CA THR A 118 5.78 -6.63 4.31
C THR A 118 6.07 -5.42 5.20
N TYR A 119 6.32 -5.68 6.49
CA TYR A 119 6.81 -4.65 7.39
C TYR A 119 8.33 -4.54 7.31
N LEU A 120 8.81 -3.32 7.47
CA LEU A 120 10.22 -3.03 7.70
C LEU A 120 10.62 -3.56 9.09
N PRO A 121 11.84 -4.06 9.26
CA PRO A 121 12.31 -4.54 10.56
C PRO A 121 12.41 -3.39 11.56
N GLU A 122 12.01 -3.65 12.81
CA GLU A 122 12.17 -2.69 13.90
C GLU A 122 13.61 -2.70 14.42
N GLY A 123 14.10 -1.54 14.81
CA GLY A 123 15.44 -1.41 15.41
C GLY A 123 16.61 -1.42 14.43
N GLU A 124 16.35 -1.60 13.14
CA GLU A 124 17.33 -1.48 12.06
C GLU A 124 17.13 -0.22 11.24
N SER A 125 18.21 0.29 10.66
CA SER A 125 18.12 1.38 9.68
C SER A 125 17.52 0.83 8.37
N TRP A 126 16.23 1.02 8.17
CA TRP A 126 15.60 0.57 6.94
C TRP A 126 16.11 1.30 5.67
N PRO A 127 16.57 2.58 5.71
CA PRO A 127 17.21 3.18 4.54
C PRO A 127 18.49 2.44 4.15
N ASP A 128 19.34 2.06 5.12
CA ASP A 128 20.55 1.30 4.86
C ASP A 128 20.23 -0.08 4.27
N LEU A 129 19.21 -0.76 4.81
CA LEU A 129 18.72 -2.03 4.25
C LEU A 129 18.31 -1.89 2.78
N LEU A 130 17.62 -0.80 2.42
CA LEU A 130 17.22 -0.58 1.03
C LEU A 130 18.42 -0.21 0.13
N HIS A 131 19.38 0.53 0.63
CA HIS A 131 20.64 0.80 -0.07
C HIS A 131 21.42 -0.49 -0.36
N ASP A 132 21.50 -1.40 0.62
CA ASP A 132 22.15 -2.71 0.43
C ASP A 132 21.43 -3.58 -0.63
N LEU A 133 20.12 -3.39 -0.80
CA LEU A 133 19.32 -4.02 -1.86
C LEU A 133 19.41 -3.26 -3.20
N GLY A 134 20.19 -2.20 -3.26
CA GLY A 134 20.47 -1.40 -4.46
C GLY A 134 19.42 -0.34 -4.79
N PHE A 135 18.52 0.00 -3.88
CA PHE A 135 17.56 1.07 -4.08
C PHE A 135 18.16 2.43 -3.75
N ARG A 136 17.79 3.44 -4.55
CA ARG A 136 17.83 4.83 -4.13
C ARG A 136 16.49 5.22 -3.48
N THR A 137 16.57 5.96 -2.40
CA THR A 137 15.41 6.34 -1.60
C THR A 137 14.98 7.77 -1.93
N VAL A 138 13.68 7.98 -2.09
CA VAL A 138 13.08 9.27 -2.48
C VAL A 138 12.02 9.67 -1.47
N ALA A 139 12.33 10.64 -0.62
CA ALA A 139 11.38 11.23 0.33
C ALA A 139 10.41 12.18 -0.39
N LEU A 140 9.10 11.91 -0.31
CA LEU A 140 8.09 12.88 -0.75
C LEU A 140 7.85 13.89 0.37
N ALA A 141 8.50 15.04 0.28
CA ALA A 141 8.42 16.09 1.29
C ALA A 141 8.57 17.49 0.66
N LEU A 142 7.85 18.45 1.23
CA LEU A 142 7.91 19.84 0.80
C LEU A 142 9.06 20.56 1.53
N ARG A 143 10.20 20.69 0.86
CA ARG A 143 11.36 21.45 1.33
C ARG A 143 11.83 22.41 0.23
N GLU A 144 12.57 23.42 0.60
CA GLU A 144 13.08 24.43 -0.36
C GLU A 144 14.00 23.81 -1.41
N ASP A 145 14.85 22.86 -0.98
CA ASP A 145 15.84 22.16 -1.79
C ASP A 145 15.29 20.91 -2.50
N SER A 146 13.98 20.61 -2.39
CA SER A 146 13.39 19.43 -3.02
C SER A 146 13.40 19.52 -4.53
N LEU A 147 13.79 18.42 -5.17
CA LEU A 147 13.68 18.24 -6.61
C LEU A 147 12.21 18.23 -7.06
N ALA A 148 11.97 18.59 -8.29
CA ALA A 148 10.67 18.35 -8.89
C ALA A 148 10.47 16.85 -9.13
N LEU A 149 9.26 16.34 -8.94
CA LEU A 149 8.94 14.91 -9.10
C LEU A 149 9.25 14.38 -10.52
N ASN A 150 9.27 15.25 -11.53
CA ASN A 150 9.61 14.91 -12.91
C ASN A 150 11.10 15.10 -13.26
N ASP A 151 11.97 15.26 -12.26
CA ASP A 151 13.41 15.36 -12.50
C ASP A 151 13.94 14.09 -13.18
N PRO A 152 14.64 14.20 -14.31
CA PRO A 152 15.10 13.04 -15.08
C PRO A 152 16.06 12.12 -14.32
N ARG A 153 16.75 12.62 -13.30
CA ARG A 153 17.61 11.81 -12.44
C ARG A 153 16.85 10.68 -11.76
N LEU A 154 15.61 10.93 -11.34
CA LEU A 154 14.77 9.93 -10.66
C LEU A 154 14.39 8.77 -11.60
N LEU A 155 14.08 9.09 -12.86
CA LEU A 155 13.75 8.07 -13.87
C LEU A 155 14.97 7.26 -14.31
N ALA A 156 16.16 7.84 -14.23
CA ALA A 156 17.42 7.18 -14.57
C ALA A 156 17.84 6.13 -13.51
N GLU A 157 17.33 6.22 -12.29
CA GLU A 157 17.65 5.26 -11.24
C GLU A 157 17.09 3.87 -11.56
N PRO A 158 17.94 2.83 -11.55
CA PRO A 158 17.51 1.46 -11.86
C PRO A 158 16.51 0.91 -10.84
N LYS A 159 16.71 1.25 -9.57
CA LYS A 159 15.84 0.86 -8.45
C LYS A 159 15.51 2.08 -7.59
N LEU A 160 14.22 2.32 -7.36
CA LEU A 160 13.74 3.48 -6.61
C LEU A 160 12.72 3.08 -5.55
N ALA A 161 12.93 3.56 -4.32
CA ALA A 161 12.01 3.41 -3.19
C ALA A 161 11.37 4.76 -2.87
N MET A 162 10.08 4.91 -3.13
CA MET A 162 9.32 6.14 -2.85
C MET A 162 8.79 6.12 -1.43
N VAL A 163 9.24 7.06 -0.60
CA VAL A 163 8.91 7.16 0.82
C VAL A 163 7.81 8.20 1.03
N LEU A 164 6.68 7.74 1.59
CA LEU A 164 5.50 8.54 1.85
C LEU A 164 5.22 8.55 3.35
N GLY A 165 5.00 9.74 3.92
CA GLY A 165 4.73 9.93 5.34
C GLY A 165 3.24 9.94 5.70
N THR A 166 3.00 10.07 7.00
CA THR A 166 1.65 10.20 7.56
C THR A 166 0.99 11.53 7.17
N GLU A 167 -0.33 11.59 7.37
CA GLU A 167 -1.10 12.82 7.20
C GLU A 167 -0.80 13.80 8.36
N GLY A 168 -0.62 15.05 8.03
CA GLY A 168 -0.31 16.12 8.98
C GLY A 168 1.19 16.36 9.12
N ASP A 169 1.89 15.52 9.85
CA ASP A 169 3.31 15.71 10.16
C ASP A 169 4.24 15.30 9.00
N GLY A 170 3.75 14.53 8.04
CA GLY A 170 4.54 14.05 6.91
C GLY A 170 5.59 13.01 7.31
N LEU A 171 6.77 13.08 6.70
CA LEU A 171 7.92 12.23 7.02
C LEU A 171 8.71 12.80 8.20
N ALA A 172 9.27 11.93 9.03
CA ALA A 172 10.20 12.36 10.08
C ALA A 172 11.43 13.06 9.46
N SER A 173 11.94 14.09 10.14
CA SER A 173 13.12 14.81 9.66
C SER A 173 14.36 13.92 9.52
N SER A 174 14.50 12.93 10.38
CA SER A 174 15.54 11.89 10.28
C SER A 174 15.41 11.05 9.03
N THR A 175 14.18 10.67 8.68
CA THR A 175 13.88 9.91 7.45
C THR A 175 14.23 10.70 6.21
N ILE A 176 13.82 11.97 6.17
CA ILE A 176 14.14 12.86 5.04
C ILE A 176 15.67 13.01 4.90
N ALA A 177 16.38 13.17 6.01
CA ALA A 177 17.84 13.33 6.00
C ALA A 177 18.60 12.06 5.58
N SER A 178 18.00 10.87 5.75
CA SER A 178 18.61 9.60 5.35
C SER A 178 18.26 9.16 3.93
N CYS A 179 17.34 9.86 3.25
CA CYS A 179 17.00 9.56 1.86
C CYS A 179 17.99 10.20 0.88
N ASP A 180 18.23 9.52 -0.26
CA ASP A 180 19.12 10.02 -1.32
C ASP A 180 18.55 11.26 -2.01
N TYR A 181 17.24 11.33 -2.16
CA TYR A 181 16.54 12.44 -2.79
C TYR A 181 15.36 12.90 -1.94
N THR A 182 15.13 14.20 -1.95
CA THR A 182 13.87 14.78 -1.48
C THR A 182 13.14 15.38 -2.69
N VAL A 183 11.87 15.02 -2.87
CA VAL A 183 11.08 15.47 -4.02
C VAL A 183 9.77 16.10 -3.58
N LYS A 184 9.30 17.04 -4.37
CA LYS A 184 8.01 17.70 -4.18
C LYS A 184 7.15 17.59 -5.44
N ILE A 185 5.86 17.46 -5.22
CA ILE A 185 4.84 17.67 -6.25
C ILE A 185 4.60 19.19 -6.32
N PRO A 186 4.83 19.84 -7.46
CA PRO A 186 4.54 21.28 -7.58
C PRO A 186 3.06 21.56 -7.30
N MET A 187 2.78 22.50 -6.42
CA MET A 187 1.43 22.91 -6.03
C MET A 187 1.13 24.33 -6.53
N SER A 188 -0.15 24.66 -6.65
CA SER A 188 -0.66 25.98 -7.03
C SER A 188 -1.54 26.55 -5.93
N HIS A 189 -1.83 27.84 -6.02
CA HIS A 189 -2.77 28.54 -5.14
C HIS A 189 -2.44 28.51 -3.64
N GLY A 190 -1.17 28.33 -3.26
CA GLY A 190 -0.76 28.26 -1.87
C GLY A 190 -1.18 26.99 -1.14
N VAL A 191 -1.52 25.92 -1.88
CA VAL A 191 -1.77 24.60 -1.30
C VAL A 191 -0.42 23.95 -0.98
N ASP A 192 -0.24 23.51 0.27
CA ASP A 192 1.04 22.96 0.74
C ASP A 192 1.19 21.47 0.43
N SER A 193 0.09 20.70 0.45
CA SER A 193 0.17 19.24 0.30
C SER A 193 -1.09 18.63 -0.30
N LEU A 194 -0.96 17.40 -0.79
CA LEU A 194 -2.07 16.51 -1.15
C LEU A 194 -2.27 15.46 -0.05
N ASN A 195 -3.47 14.91 0.02
CA ASN A 195 -3.70 13.68 0.76
C ASN A 195 -2.67 12.61 0.31
N VAL A 196 -2.12 11.83 1.25
CA VAL A 196 -1.03 10.88 0.99
C VAL A 196 -1.38 9.85 -0.11
N ALA A 197 -2.64 9.42 -0.20
CA ALA A 197 -3.06 8.50 -1.25
C ALA A 197 -3.13 9.18 -2.64
N ALA A 198 -3.48 10.45 -2.69
CA ALA A 198 -3.42 11.24 -3.92
C ALA A 198 -1.97 11.51 -4.33
N ALA A 199 -1.12 11.91 -3.38
CA ALA A 199 0.30 12.11 -3.60
C ALA A 199 0.99 10.84 -4.11
N SER A 200 0.64 9.68 -3.53
CA SER A 200 1.18 8.39 -3.97
C SER A 200 0.81 8.08 -5.42
N ALA A 201 -0.45 8.30 -5.82
CA ALA A 201 -0.88 8.04 -7.19
C ALA A 201 -0.13 8.92 -8.21
N VAL A 202 0.09 10.19 -7.90
CA VAL A 202 0.88 11.10 -8.74
C VAL A 202 2.33 10.65 -8.83
N ALA A 203 2.96 10.30 -7.70
CA ALA A 203 4.34 9.84 -7.65
C ALA A 203 4.53 8.51 -8.39
N PHE A 204 3.63 7.56 -8.19
CA PHE A 204 3.68 6.27 -8.86
C PHE A 204 3.52 6.42 -10.37
N TYR A 205 2.57 7.23 -10.83
CA TYR A 205 2.39 7.50 -12.26
C TYR A 205 3.65 8.11 -12.89
N GLN A 206 4.25 9.11 -12.23
CA GLN A 206 5.41 9.82 -12.75
C GLN A 206 6.67 8.96 -12.76
N LEU A 207 6.88 8.12 -11.73
CA LEU A 207 8.12 7.38 -11.53
C LEU A 207 8.03 5.87 -11.85
N ALA A 208 6.84 5.40 -12.22
CA ALA A 208 6.63 4.01 -12.62
C ALA A 208 7.38 3.69 -13.92
N LEU A 209 7.75 2.41 -14.06
CA LEU A 209 8.27 1.84 -15.30
C LEU A 209 7.13 1.15 -16.05
N LEU A 210 6.07 1.89 -16.35
CA LEU A 210 4.95 1.37 -17.14
C LEU A 210 5.48 1.10 -18.54
N ASN A 211 5.62 -0.18 -18.88
CA ASN A 211 5.78 -0.59 -20.26
C ASN A 211 4.43 -0.37 -20.96
N GLY A 212 4.37 0.64 -21.81
CA GLY A 212 3.24 0.88 -22.71
C GLY A 212 3.16 -0.21 -23.78
#